data_055d3e1c37624036d3fb65f877f41bfb
#
_entry.id   055d3e1c37624036d3fb65f877f41bfb
#
_cell.length_a   1.000
_cell.length_b   1.000
_cell.length_c   1.000
_cell.angle_alpha   90.00
_cell.angle_beta   90.00
_cell.angle_gamma   90.00
#
_symmetry.space_group_name_H-M   'P 1'
#
loop_
_entity.id
_entity.type
_entity.pdbx_description
1 polymer ?
#
loop_
_entity_poly.entity_id
_entity_poly.type
_entity_poly.pdbx_seq_one_letter_code
_entity_poly.pdbx_strand_id
1 'polypeptide(L)'
;MELYNSLINETKALFENKSAKAWDFDPRGCWKDIGANELVLQKDAAYELGSQGHGSANLVLFTSSAELVNKDQVILYGSDLREIKGDVDFARIVLLRVGMLDDDDENVYRTLKDIEFAKYHVYPEGYMVRMSPESYREQIRVSKAAIRQGISFKSVGASYIAEYKKNPNVLNATVIFATAPGLDYAVMQKLAKKANDVTGTLTHILEGLPTDCTVCSLKDICDEVEGMKELHFGVGDKSDKH
;
A
#
# COMPACT_ATOMS: atom_id res chain seq x y z
N MET A 1 -1.21 14.88 5.51
CA MET A 1 -0.99 13.53 6.09
C MET A 1 -2.12 13.03 6.99
N GLU A 2 -2.93 13.90 7.58
CA GLU A 2 -4.03 13.49 8.48
C GLU A 2 -5.09 12.61 7.82
N LEU A 3 -5.43 12.87 6.56
CA LEU A 3 -6.37 12.03 5.79
C LEU A 3 -5.91 10.57 5.69
N TYR A 4 -4.61 10.36 5.51
CA TYR A 4 -4.07 8.99 5.53
C TYR A 4 -4.10 8.37 6.92
N ASN A 5 -3.96 9.17 7.99
CA ASN A 5 -4.03 8.66 9.36
C ASN A 5 -5.40 8.05 9.65
N SER A 6 -6.50 8.69 9.20
CA SER A 6 -7.85 8.13 9.28
C SER A 6 -7.95 6.79 8.54
N LEU A 7 -7.46 6.74 7.28
CA LEU A 7 -7.46 5.52 6.48
C LEU A 7 -6.63 4.39 7.11
N ILE A 8 -5.51 4.71 7.75
CA ILE A 8 -4.69 3.73 8.50
C ILE A 8 -5.49 3.18 9.68
N ASN A 9 -6.18 4.02 10.43
CA ASN A 9 -6.99 3.58 11.56
C ASN A 9 -8.18 2.72 11.10
N GLU A 10 -8.89 3.14 10.05
CA GLU A 10 -9.96 2.35 9.43
C GLU A 10 -9.42 0.98 8.94
N THR A 11 -8.23 0.97 8.32
CA THR A 11 -7.59 -0.27 7.87
C THR A 11 -7.24 -1.18 9.04
N LYS A 12 -6.66 -0.64 10.12
CA LYS A 12 -6.32 -1.43 11.32
C LYS A 12 -7.56 -2.02 12.00
N ALA A 13 -8.67 -1.29 12.01
CA ALA A 13 -9.93 -1.75 12.58
C ALA A 13 -10.48 -3.02 11.90
N LEU A 14 -10.20 -3.23 10.60
CA LEU A 14 -10.59 -4.46 9.89
C LEU A 14 -9.94 -5.73 10.45
N PHE A 15 -8.85 -5.57 11.19
CA PHE A 15 -8.09 -6.67 11.78
C PHE A 15 -8.27 -6.80 13.29
N GLU A 16 -9.11 -5.97 13.90
CA GLU A 16 -9.43 -6.11 15.31
C GLU A 16 -9.95 -7.52 15.63
N ASN A 17 -9.45 -8.08 16.71
CA ASN A 17 -9.77 -9.45 17.15
C ASN A 17 -9.31 -10.58 16.20
N LYS A 18 -8.45 -10.29 15.22
CA LYS A 18 -7.82 -11.31 14.38
C LYS A 18 -6.43 -11.65 14.91
N SER A 19 -6.11 -12.94 14.95
CA SER A 19 -4.78 -13.40 15.31
C SER A 19 -3.78 -13.07 14.21
N ALA A 20 -2.64 -12.51 14.57
CA ALA A 20 -1.56 -12.15 13.66
C ALA A 20 -0.25 -12.86 14.01
N LYS A 21 0.53 -13.19 12.99
CA LYS A 21 1.96 -13.48 13.11
C LYS A 21 2.71 -12.21 12.71
N ALA A 22 3.69 -11.77 13.50
CA ALA A 22 4.49 -10.59 13.20
C ALA A 22 5.98 -10.91 13.30
N TRP A 23 6.76 -10.31 12.39
CA TRP A 23 8.21 -10.47 12.34
C TRP A 23 8.87 -9.11 12.09
N ASP A 24 9.87 -8.79 12.88
CA ASP A 24 10.72 -7.64 12.61
C ASP A 24 11.49 -7.85 11.29
N PHE A 25 11.75 -6.76 10.60
CA PHE A 25 12.50 -6.80 9.35
C PHE A 25 13.95 -7.24 9.58
N ASP A 26 14.37 -8.23 8.80
CA ASP A 26 15.77 -8.62 8.65
C ASP A 26 16.13 -8.58 7.16
N PRO A 27 17.07 -7.73 6.73
CA PRO A 27 17.46 -7.63 5.31
C PRO A 27 18.05 -8.94 4.77
N ARG A 28 18.61 -9.81 5.63
CA ARG A 28 19.12 -11.13 5.25
C ARG A 28 17.99 -12.15 5.02
N GLY A 29 16.78 -11.81 5.46
CA GLY A 29 15.58 -12.65 5.31
C GLY A 29 14.81 -12.41 4.03
N CYS A 30 15.25 -11.49 3.16
CA CYS A 30 14.60 -11.22 1.89
C CYS A 30 14.58 -12.48 1.00
N TRP A 31 13.45 -12.69 0.30
CA TRP A 31 13.39 -13.73 -0.72
C TRP A 31 14.25 -13.31 -1.91
N LYS A 32 14.73 -14.31 -2.66
CA LYS A 32 15.54 -14.08 -3.87
C LYS A 32 14.76 -13.24 -4.88
N ASP A 33 15.31 -12.10 -5.24
CA ASP A 33 14.80 -11.22 -6.30
C ASP A 33 15.47 -11.57 -7.61
N ILE A 34 14.67 -11.70 -8.68
CA ILE A 34 15.16 -12.07 -10.03
C ILE A 34 15.18 -10.89 -11.00
N GLY A 35 14.90 -9.68 -10.53
CA GLY A 35 15.02 -8.43 -11.28
C GLY A 35 13.93 -8.19 -12.32
N ALA A 36 13.00 -9.12 -12.50
CA ALA A 36 11.86 -8.99 -13.41
C ALA A 36 10.72 -9.91 -12.97
N ASN A 37 9.48 -9.54 -13.33
CA ASN A 37 8.32 -10.36 -12.99
C ASN A 37 8.36 -11.70 -13.75
N GLU A 38 8.48 -12.81 -13.02
CA GLU A 38 8.53 -14.16 -13.57
C GLU A 38 7.15 -14.62 -14.04
N LEU A 39 7.12 -15.27 -15.20
CA LEU A 39 5.91 -15.93 -15.67
C LEU A 39 5.79 -17.32 -15.05
N VAL A 40 4.97 -17.45 -14.01
CA VAL A 40 4.59 -18.76 -13.46
C VAL A 40 3.42 -19.33 -14.26
N LEU A 41 3.66 -20.38 -15.04
CA LEU A 41 2.61 -21.04 -15.81
C LEU A 41 1.62 -21.77 -14.87
N GLN A 42 0.37 -21.94 -15.31
CA GLN A 42 -0.66 -22.59 -14.49
C GLN A 42 -0.26 -24.02 -14.05
N LYS A 43 0.40 -24.79 -14.93
CA LYS A 43 0.89 -26.13 -14.61
C LYS A 43 1.95 -26.17 -13.50
N ASP A 44 2.70 -25.06 -13.35
CA ASP A 44 3.80 -24.91 -12.39
C ASP A 44 3.32 -24.23 -11.10
N ALA A 45 2.12 -23.65 -11.12
CA ALA A 45 1.50 -23.02 -9.96
C ALA A 45 1.11 -24.04 -8.90
N ALA A 46 1.31 -23.68 -7.65
CA ALA A 46 0.76 -24.40 -6.52
C ALA A 46 -0.71 -23.96 -6.25
N TYR A 47 -0.95 -22.66 -6.33
CA TYR A 47 -2.25 -22.01 -6.14
C TYR A 47 -2.15 -20.54 -6.55
N GLU A 48 -3.29 -19.84 -6.51
CA GLU A 48 -3.39 -18.40 -6.70
C GLU A 48 -3.96 -17.70 -5.46
N LEU A 49 -3.48 -16.50 -5.18
CA LEU A 49 -4.00 -15.62 -4.15
C LEU A 49 -4.78 -14.49 -4.82
N GLY A 50 -5.96 -14.17 -4.33
CA GLY A 50 -6.79 -13.10 -4.88
C GLY A 50 -7.24 -13.32 -6.33
N SER A 51 -7.31 -14.58 -6.78
CA SER A 51 -7.77 -14.98 -8.12
C SER A 51 -9.23 -14.58 -8.39
N GLN A 52 -9.70 -14.80 -9.60
CA GLN A 52 -11.10 -14.56 -9.95
C GLN A 52 -12.02 -15.39 -9.06
N GLY A 53 -13.03 -14.74 -8.47
CA GLY A 53 -13.93 -15.37 -7.50
C GLY A 53 -13.48 -15.26 -6.04
N HIS A 54 -12.26 -14.81 -5.79
CA HIS A 54 -11.72 -14.53 -4.46
C HIS A 54 -11.62 -13.04 -4.17
N GLY A 55 -11.75 -12.66 -2.90
CA GLY A 55 -11.49 -11.31 -2.43
C GLY A 55 -10.03 -10.93 -2.67
N SER A 56 -9.79 -9.68 -3.09
CA SER A 56 -8.43 -9.18 -3.28
C SER A 56 -8.35 -7.69 -3.08
N ALA A 57 -7.29 -7.22 -2.42
CA ALA A 57 -7.01 -5.79 -2.26
C ALA A 57 -5.50 -5.51 -2.22
N ASN A 58 -5.14 -4.32 -2.73
CA ASN A 58 -3.78 -3.79 -2.63
C ASN A 58 -3.86 -2.31 -2.28
N LEU A 59 -3.22 -1.91 -1.18
CA LEU A 59 -3.19 -0.51 -0.78
C LEU A 59 -1.84 -0.13 -0.18
N VAL A 60 -1.46 1.13 -0.41
CA VAL A 60 -0.29 1.78 0.19
C VAL A 60 -0.78 3.04 0.88
N LEU A 61 -0.46 3.20 2.15
CA LEU A 61 -0.87 4.32 2.98
C LEU A 61 0.36 4.97 3.60
N PHE A 62 0.31 6.29 3.70
CA PHE A 62 1.41 7.10 4.19
C PHE A 62 1.05 7.78 5.52
N THR A 63 2.03 8.00 6.37
CA THR A 63 1.87 8.80 7.59
C THR A 63 3.21 9.43 7.98
N SER A 64 3.17 10.57 8.65
CA SER A 64 4.32 11.12 9.37
C SER A 64 4.34 10.68 10.84
N SER A 65 3.24 10.09 11.34
CA SER A 65 3.07 9.73 12.74
C SER A 65 3.83 8.44 13.11
N ALA A 66 4.73 8.56 14.08
CA ALA A 66 5.41 7.42 14.68
C ALA A 66 4.47 6.57 15.57
N GLU A 67 3.32 7.08 15.98
CA GLU A 67 2.32 6.30 16.73
C GLU A 67 1.62 5.29 15.85
N LEU A 68 1.44 5.62 14.56
CA LEU A 68 0.76 4.76 13.61
C LEU A 68 1.70 3.73 12.98
N VAL A 69 2.94 4.14 12.63
CA VAL A 69 3.95 3.26 12.02
C VAL A 69 5.31 3.57 12.63
N ASN A 70 5.82 2.68 13.48
CA ASN A 70 7.07 2.87 14.22
C ASN A 70 8.12 1.78 14.01
N LYS A 71 7.80 0.74 13.23
CA LYS A 71 8.68 -0.41 13.00
C LYS A 71 8.73 -0.80 11.55
N ASP A 72 9.88 -1.34 11.15
CA ASP A 72 10.02 -2.11 9.93
C ASP A 72 9.63 -3.56 10.27
N GLN A 73 8.46 -4.01 9.80
CA GLN A 73 7.94 -5.33 10.16
C GLN A 73 7.01 -5.91 9.10
N VAL A 74 6.91 -7.23 9.11
CA VAL A 74 5.92 -7.98 8.32
C VAL A 74 4.86 -8.52 9.26
N ILE A 75 3.60 -8.35 8.92
CA ILE A 75 2.46 -8.88 9.67
C ILE A 75 1.65 -9.78 8.75
N LEU A 76 1.24 -10.94 9.24
CA LEU A 76 0.38 -11.88 8.53
C LEU A 76 -0.89 -12.17 9.34
N TYR A 77 -2.02 -11.94 8.72
CA TYR A 77 -3.33 -12.39 9.19
C TYR A 77 -3.79 -13.58 8.35
N GLY A 78 -3.76 -14.77 8.92
CA GLY A 78 -4.15 -16.02 8.28
C GLY A 78 -3.00 -16.99 8.03
N SER A 79 -3.12 -17.79 6.97
CA SER A 79 -2.18 -18.86 6.61
C SER A 79 -0.97 -18.32 5.85
N ASP A 80 0.23 -18.84 6.18
CA ASP A 80 1.44 -18.55 5.39
C ASP A 80 1.45 -19.37 4.09
N LEU A 81 2.27 -18.94 3.13
CA LEU A 81 2.34 -19.52 1.78
C LEU A 81 2.49 -21.05 1.77
N ARG A 82 3.22 -21.63 2.72
CA ARG A 82 3.40 -23.08 2.84
C ARG A 82 2.21 -23.83 3.46
N GLU A 83 1.32 -23.10 4.11
CA GLU A 83 0.12 -23.64 4.77
C GLU A 83 -1.08 -23.68 3.83
N ILE A 84 -1.09 -22.83 2.79
CA ILE A 84 -2.17 -22.70 1.81
C ILE A 84 -2.20 -23.92 0.88
N LYS A 85 -3.41 -24.47 0.65
CA LYS A 85 -3.62 -25.70 -0.15
C LYS A 85 -4.40 -25.50 -1.45
N GLY A 86 -4.89 -24.30 -1.70
CA GLY A 86 -5.68 -23.94 -2.88
C GLY A 86 -5.83 -22.44 -2.99
N ASP A 87 -6.61 -21.97 -3.92
CA ASP A 87 -6.85 -20.54 -4.10
C ASP A 87 -7.55 -19.94 -2.88
N VAL A 88 -7.13 -18.74 -2.48
CA VAL A 88 -7.65 -18.02 -1.31
C VAL A 88 -7.77 -16.53 -1.58
N ASP A 89 -8.55 -15.87 -0.76
CA ASP A 89 -8.59 -14.41 -0.68
C ASP A 89 -7.22 -13.85 -0.30
N PHE A 90 -6.93 -12.63 -0.73
CA PHE A 90 -5.62 -12.02 -0.48
C PHE A 90 -5.69 -10.50 -0.38
N ALA A 91 -5.00 -9.93 0.59
CA ALA A 91 -4.66 -8.52 0.56
C ALA A 91 -3.20 -8.28 0.92
N ARG A 92 -2.60 -7.29 0.26
CA ARG A 92 -1.34 -6.69 0.65
C ARG A 92 -1.56 -5.22 1.00
N ILE A 93 -1.21 -4.86 2.22
CA ILE A 93 -1.33 -3.52 2.75
C ILE A 93 0.05 -3.06 3.16
N VAL A 94 0.45 -1.89 2.71
CA VAL A 94 1.75 -1.30 3.08
C VAL A 94 1.48 0.00 3.79
N LEU A 95 1.97 0.11 5.02
CA LEU A 95 1.91 1.31 5.84
C LEU A 95 3.32 1.90 5.90
N LEU A 96 3.48 3.13 5.43
CA LEU A 96 4.77 3.80 5.33
C LEU A 96 4.80 5.03 6.21
N ARG A 97 5.77 5.09 7.13
CA ARG A 97 6.11 6.34 7.77
C ARG A 97 7.14 7.05 6.91
N VAL A 98 6.79 8.25 6.48
CA VAL A 98 7.67 9.13 5.71
C VAL A 98 8.14 10.29 6.56
N GLY A 99 9.34 10.81 6.26
CA GLY A 99 9.85 12.02 6.88
C GLY A 99 8.98 13.23 6.56
N MET A 100 9.23 14.34 7.24
CA MET A 100 8.67 15.63 6.81
C MET A 100 9.21 15.90 5.41
N LEU A 101 8.31 15.93 4.44
CA LEU A 101 8.64 16.34 3.09
C LEU A 101 8.70 17.87 3.15
N ASP A 102 9.80 18.47 2.70
CA ASP A 102 9.95 19.92 2.67
C ASP A 102 8.77 20.55 1.92
N ASP A 103 8.33 21.73 2.40
CA ASP A 103 7.07 22.40 1.99
C ASP A 103 7.03 22.87 0.53
N ASP A 104 7.95 22.42 -0.33
CA ASP A 104 7.89 22.60 -1.77
C ASP A 104 6.94 21.55 -2.35
N ASP A 105 5.70 21.95 -2.46
CA ASP A 105 4.53 21.14 -2.77
C ASP A 105 4.72 20.21 -4.00
N GLU A 106 5.42 20.65 -5.03
CA GLU A 106 5.65 19.88 -6.26
C GLU A 106 6.51 18.62 -6.01
N ASN A 107 7.42 18.68 -5.06
CA ASN A 107 8.29 17.57 -4.66
C ASN A 107 7.56 16.53 -3.81
N VAL A 108 6.59 16.94 -3.01
CA VAL A 108 5.83 16.03 -2.12
C VAL A 108 5.09 14.97 -2.91
N TYR A 109 4.30 15.39 -3.91
CA TYR A 109 3.54 14.46 -4.76
C TYR A 109 4.45 13.49 -5.50
N ARG A 110 5.49 14.02 -6.17
CA ARG A 110 6.47 13.19 -6.90
C ARG A 110 7.11 12.17 -5.96
N THR A 111 7.52 12.60 -4.78
CA THR A 111 8.13 11.72 -3.78
C THR A 111 7.16 10.62 -3.33
N LEU A 112 5.89 10.95 -3.04
CA LEU A 112 4.90 9.94 -2.66
C LEU A 112 4.62 8.96 -3.80
N LYS A 113 4.55 9.44 -5.05
CA LYS A 113 4.39 8.56 -6.22
C LYS A 113 5.60 7.68 -6.44
N ASP A 114 6.82 8.19 -6.33
CA ASP A 114 8.05 7.41 -6.46
C ASP A 114 8.11 6.31 -5.40
N ILE A 115 7.73 6.64 -4.16
CA ILE A 115 7.63 5.64 -3.08
C ILE A 115 6.55 4.61 -3.41
N GLU A 116 5.37 5.03 -3.87
CA GLU A 116 4.29 4.10 -4.24
C GLU A 116 4.73 3.15 -5.36
N PHE A 117 5.49 3.64 -6.33
CA PHE A 117 6.00 2.84 -7.46
C PHE A 117 6.96 1.73 -7.05
N ALA A 118 7.60 1.83 -5.87
CA ALA A 118 8.49 0.77 -5.36
C ALA A 118 7.81 -0.61 -5.33
N LYS A 119 6.47 -0.66 -5.13
CA LYS A 119 5.69 -1.91 -5.19
C LYS A 119 5.83 -2.69 -6.50
N TYR A 120 6.19 -2.02 -7.60
CA TYR A 120 6.36 -2.62 -8.93
C TYR A 120 7.79 -3.11 -9.19
N HIS A 121 8.73 -2.88 -8.27
CA HIS A 121 10.14 -3.24 -8.40
C HIS A 121 10.56 -4.37 -7.46
N VAL A 122 9.62 -5.16 -7.00
CA VAL A 122 9.86 -6.34 -6.15
C VAL A 122 9.48 -7.58 -6.93
N TYR A 123 10.46 -8.43 -7.23
CA TYR A 123 10.31 -9.58 -8.12
C TYR A 123 10.74 -10.89 -7.45
N PRO A 124 9.99 -11.39 -6.45
CA PRO A 124 10.37 -12.59 -5.72
C PRO A 124 10.28 -13.83 -6.62
N GLU A 125 11.34 -14.63 -6.69
CA GLU A 125 11.38 -15.85 -7.52
C GLU A 125 10.19 -16.78 -7.21
N GLY A 126 9.46 -17.15 -8.26
CA GLY A 126 8.29 -18.02 -8.15
C GLY A 126 7.05 -17.40 -7.52
N TYR A 127 7.00 -16.08 -7.43
CA TYR A 127 5.88 -15.28 -6.87
C TYR A 127 5.45 -14.24 -7.92
N MET A 128 4.69 -14.67 -8.91
CA MET A 128 4.24 -13.82 -10.01
C MET A 128 3.12 -12.89 -9.54
N VAL A 129 3.34 -11.59 -9.66
CA VAL A 129 2.40 -10.54 -9.25
C VAL A 129 1.66 -9.97 -10.46
N ARG A 130 0.34 -9.84 -10.34
CA ARG A 130 -0.52 -9.10 -11.27
C ARG A 130 -1.33 -8.10 -10.48
N MET A 131 -1.19 -6.82 -10.80
CA MET A 131 -1.95 -5.74 -10.16
C MET A 131 -2.90 -5.12 -11.18
N SER A 132 -4.11 -4.81 -10.72
CA SER A 132 -5.07 -4.01 -11.47
C SER A 132 -5.19 -2.64 -10.78
N PRO A 133 -4.62 -1.59 -11.34
CA PRO A 133 -4.68 -0.24 -10.75
C PRO A 133 -6.11 0.27 -10.58
N GLU A 134 -6.98 0.01 -11.55
CA GLU A 134 -8.36 0.52 -11.55
C GLU A 134 -9.26 -0.16 -10.49
N SER A 135 -9.02 -1.44 -10.21
CA SER A 135 -9.82 -2.20 -9.26
C SER A 135 -9.15 -2.41 -7.92
N TYR A 136 -7.93 -1.90 -7.74
CA TYR A 136 -7.11 -2.08 -6.52
C TYR A 136 -6.96 -3.54 -6.10
N ARG A 137 -6.98 -4.43 -7.07
CA ARG A 137 -6.80 -5.87 -6.87
C ARG A 137 -5.36 -6.28 -7.12
N GLU A 138 -4.93 -7.28 -6.38
CA GLU A 138 -3.66 -7.95 -6.61
C GLU A 138 -3.88 -9.45 -6.64
N GLN A 139 -3.47 -10.07 -7.74
CA GLN A 139 -3.49 -11.50 -7.93
C GLN A 139 -2.06 -12.03 -7.93
N ILE A 140 -1.82 -13.04 -7.12
CA ILE A 140 -0.50 -13.67 -7.03
C ILE A 140 -0.62 -15.12 -7.47
N ARG A 141 0.31 -15.55 -8.33
CA ARG A 141 0.48 -16.96 -8.63
C ARG A 141 1.79 -17.45 -8.01
N VAL A 142 1.69 -18.44 -7.12
CA VAL A 142 2.84 -18.98 -6.38
C VAL A 142 3.26 -20.31 -7.02
N SER A 143 4.56 -20.46 -7.33
CA SER A 143 5.07 -21.67 -7.95
C SER A 143 5.29 -22.80 -6.94
N LYS A 144 5.09 -24.05 -7.40
CA LYS A 144 5.42 -25.26 -6.63
C LYS A 144 6.91 -25.30 -6.24
N ALA A 145 7.78 -24.72 -7.08
CA ALA A 145 9.22 -24.67 -6.83
C ALA A 145 9.52 -23.75 -5.65
N ALA A 146 8.95 -22.53 -5.62
CA ALA A 146 9.15 -21.58 -4.51
C ALA A 146 8.62 -22.14 -3.18
N ILE A 147 7.47 -22.84 -3.20
CA ILE A 147 6.94 -23.52 -2.00
C ILE A 147 7.93 -24.55 -1.46
N ARG A 148 8.52 -25.37 -2.34
CA ARG A 148 9.53 -26.37 -1.92
C ARG A 148 10.82 -25.72 -1.40
N GLN A 149 11.20 -24.56 -1.94
CA GLN A 149 12.38 -23.79 -1.48
C GLN A 149 12.11 -23.04 -0.17
N GLY A 150 10.86 -22.95 0.27
CA GLY A 150 10.53 -22.38 1.58
C GLY A 150 10.11 -20.93 1.55
N ILE A 151 9.60 -20.42 0.43
CA ILE A 151 9.02 -19.09 0.37
C ILE A 151 7.97 -18.88 1.46
N SER A 152 7.94 -17.67 2.04
CA SER A 152 7.01 -17.29 3.10
C SER A 152 6.63 -15.83 2.96
N PHE A 153 5.51 -15.41 3.56
CA PHE A 153 5.16 -13.99 3.62
C PHE A 153 6.18 -13.17 4.41
N LYS A 154 6.85 -13.79 5.40
CA LYS A 154 7.97 -13.14 6.08
C LYS A 154 9.06 -12.72 5.09
N SER A 155 9.51 -13.63 4.23
CA SER A 155 10.61 -13.36 3.30
C SER A 155 10.20 -12.46 2.15
N VAL A 156 8.99 -12.62 1.60
CA VAL A 156 8.45 -11.74 0.57
C VAL A 156 8.22 -10.33 1.13
N GLY A 157 7.66 -10.21 2.32
CA GLY A 157 7.45 -8.93 3.00
C GLY A 157 8.76 -8.19 3.30
N ALA A 158 9.80 -8.93 3.69
CA ALA A 158 11.13 -8.36 3.86
C ALA A 158 11.67 -7.77 2.54
N SER A 159 11.44 -8.43 1.39
CA SER A 159 11.82 -7.89 0.08
C SER A 159 11.09 -6.57 -0.23
N TYR A 160 9.78 -6.47 0.07
CA TYR A 160 9.04 -5.22 -0.08
C TYR A 160 9.58 -4.11 0.83
N ILE A 161 9.85 -4.41 2.12
CA ILE A 161 10.42 -3.42 3.06
C ILE A 161 11.77 -2.93 2.55
N ALA A 162 12.64 -3.85 2.11
CA ALA A 162 13.95 -3.51 1.56
C ALA A 162 13.84 -2.57 0.36
N GLU A 163 12.88 -2.79 -0.55
CA GLU A 163 12.65 -1.93 -1.71
C GLU A 163 12.18 -0.54 -1.30
N TYR A 164 11.15 -0.44 -0.44
CA TYR A 164 10.67 0.86 0.06
C TYR A 164 11.76 1.65 0.79
N LYS A 165 12.61 0.96 1.55
CA LYS A 165 13.72 1.58 2.30
C LYS A 165 14.87 2.10 1.43
N LYS A 166 14.88 1.83 0.12
CA LYS A 166 15.80 2.48 -0.81
C LYS A 166 15.52 3.98 -0.96
N ASN A 167 14.26 4.40 -0.76
CA ASN A 167 13.93 5.81 -0.73
C ASN A 167 14.25 6.39 0.65
N PRO A 168 15.14 7.43 0.74
CA PRO A 168 15.58 7.98 2.01
C PRO A 168 14.47 8.63 2.84
N ASN A 169 13.36 9.02 2.21
CA ASN A 169 12.21 9.59 2.90
C ASN A 169 11.37 8.54 3.63
N VAL A 170 11.56 7.24 3.38
CA VAL A 170 10.87 6.17 4.08
C VAL A 170 11.58 5.85 5.40
N LEU A 171 11.01 6.28 6.50
CA LEU A 171 11.53 6.09 7.84
C LEU A 171 11.21 4.70 8.38
N ASN A 172 9.96 4.24 8.21
CA ASN A 172 9.52 2.89 8.58
C ASN A 172 8.54 2.34 7.56
N ALA A 173 8.54 1.02 7.41
CA ALA A 173 7.64 0.29 6.54
C ALA A 173 7.05 -0.94 7.26
N THR A 174 5.72 -1.01 7.36
CA THR A 174 5.00 -2.19 7.82
C THR A 174 4.28 -2.80 6.63
N VAL A 175 4.59 -4.06 6.30
CA VAL A 175 3.92 -4.81 5.24
C VAL A 175 2.99 -5.83 5.88
N ILE A 176 1.69 -5.74 5.55
CA ILE A 176 0.65 -6.62 6.07
C ILE A 176 0.17 -7.50 4.93
N PHE A 177 0.15 -8.80 5.14
CA PHE A 177 -0.50 -9.77 4.29
C PHE A 177 -1.74 -10.32 4.98
N ALA A 178 -2.82 -10.51 4.23
CA ALA A 178 -4.06 -11.05 4.74
C ALA A 178 -4.56 -12.17 3.83
N THR A 179 -4.69 -13.37 4.42
CA THR A 179 -5.25 -14.57 3.80
C THR A 179 -6.32 -15.18 4.69
N ALA A 180 -6.64 -14.51 5.82
CA ALA A 180 -7.66 -14.99 6.75
C ALA A 180 -9.06 -14.92 6.09
N PRO A 181 -9.88 -15.96 6.25
CA PRO A 181 -11.25 -15.92 5.77
C PRO A 181 -12.09 -14.89 6.55
N GLY A 182 -13.12 -14.36 5.88
CA GLY A 182 -14.08 -13.45 6.51
C GLY A 182 -13.55 -12.03 6.77
N LEU A 183 -12.52 -11.61 6.07
CA LEU A 183 -12.13 -10.21 5.97
C LEU A 183 -12.95 -9.50 4.89
N ASP A 184 -13.21 -8.20 5.08
CA ASP A 184 -13.96 -7.41 4.10
C ASP A 184 -13.02 -6.79 3.06
N TYR A 185 -12.70 -7.57 2.02
CA TYR A 185 -11.86 -7.12 0.90
C TYR A 185 -12.50 -6.00 0.08
N ALA A 186 -13.84 -5.91 0.05
CA ALA A 186 -14.53 -4.84 -0.65
C ALA A 186 -14.33 -3.50 0.07
N VAL A 187 -14.35 -3.50 1.40
CA VAL A 187 -13.99 -2.31 2.19
C VAL A 187 -12.53 -1.94 1.97
N MET A 188 -11.61 -2.92 1.96
CA MET A 188 -10.20 -2.65 1.67
C MET A 188 -10.00 -2.00 0.30
N GLN A 189 -10.72 -2.43 -0.74
CA GLN A 189 -10.68 -1.81 -2.07
C GLN A 189 -11.20 -0.36 -2.04
N LYS A 190 -12.26 -0.08 -1.27
CA LYS A 190 -12.76 1.28 -1.09
C LYS A 190 -11.73 2.17 -0.39
N LEU A 191 -11.05 1.64 0.63
CA LEU A 191 -9.97 2.37 1.31
C LEU A 191 -8.79 2.63 0.35
N ALA A 192 -8.44 1.66 -0.49
CA ALA A 192 -7.41 1.84 -1.52
C ALA A 192 -7.80 2.93 -2.54
N LYS A 193 -9.07 2.96 -2.95
CA LYS A 193 -9.58 4.02 -3.82
C LYS A 193 -9.48 5.38 -3.14
N LYS A 194 -9.96 5.51 -1.90
CA LYS A 194 -9.85 6.76 -1.13
C LYS A 194 -8.38 7.23 -1.01
N ALA A 195 -7.45 6.31 -0.71
CA ALA A 195 -6.02 6.64 -0.63
C ALA A 195 -5.47 7.17 -1.96
N ASN A 196 -5.86 6.56 -3.08
CA ASN A 196 -5.47 7.03 -4.40
C ASN A 196 -6.11 8.39 -4.72
N ASP A 197 -7.37 8.60 -4.33
CA ASP A 197 -8.07 9.86 -4.51
C ASP A 197 -7.40 10.99 -3.70
N VAL A 198 -6.95 10.73 -2.47
CA VAL A 198 -6.14 11.68 -1.67
C VAL A 198 -4.85 12.03 -2.41
N THR A 199 -4.10 11.04 -2.90
CA THR A 199 -2.88 11.30 -3.67
C THR A 199 -3.17 12.07 -4.95
N GLY A 200 -4.25 11.75 -5.67
CA GLY A 200 -4.69 12.43 -6.88
C GLY A 200 -5.08 13.90 -6.62
N THR A 201 -5.77 14.15 -5.51
CA THR A 201 -6.16 15.51 -5.10
C THR A 201 -4.94 16.40 -4.85
N LEU A 202 -3.90 15.87 -4.21
CA LEU A 202 -2.63 16.60 -4.05
C LEU A 202 -2.06 17.05 -5.41
N THR A 203 -2.13 16.21 -6.45
CA THR A 203 -1.71 16.59 -7.81
C THR A 203 -2.53 17.75 -8.36
N HIS A 204 -3.86 17.67 -8.27
CA HIS A 204 -4.74 18.72 -8.80
C HIS A 204 -4.49 20.09 -8.15
N ILE A 205 -4.28 20.09 -6.83
CA ILE A 205 -3.98 21.33 -6.08
C ILE A 205 -2.61 21.91 -6.50
N LEU A 206 -1.62 21.05 -6.74
CA LEU A 206 -0.25 21.45 -7.04
C LEU A 206 -0.07 21.90 -8.49
N GLU A 207 -0.69 21.22 -9.42
CA GLU A 207 -0.56 21.53 -10.85
C GLU A 207 -1.47 22.68 -11.30
N GLY A 208 -2.33 23.21 -10.41
CA GLY A 208 -3.27 24.31 -10.73
C GLY A 208 -4.16 23.98 -11.92
N LEU A 209 -4.49 22.70 -12.13
CA LEU A 209 -5.27 22.28 -13.28
C LEU A 209 -6.67 22.93 -13.24
N PRO A 210 -7.12 23.60 -14.32
CA PRO A 210 -8.45 24.15 -14.38
C PRO A 210 -9.47 23.00 -14.46
N THR A 211 -9.99 22.61 -13.33
CA THR A 211 -11.04 21.59 -13.23
C THR A 211 -12.37 22.25 -12.94
N ASP A 212 -13.42 21.81 -13.62
CA ASP A 212 -14.78 22.18 -13.24
C ASP A 212 -15.13 21.46 -11.92
N CYS A 213 -14.94 22.16 -10.80
CA CYS A 213 -15.18 21.64 -9.46
C CYS A 213 -16.64 21.21 -9.24
N THR A 214 -17.58 21.63 -10.08
CA THR A 214 -19.00 21.30 -9.91
C THR A 214 -19.32 19.86 -10.29
N VAL A 215 -18.49 19.24 -11.14
CA VAL A 215 -18.66 17.86 -11.63
C VAL A 215 -17.49 16.95 -11.24
N CYS A 216 -16.52 17.46 -10.49
CA CYS A 216 -15.33 16.71 -10.11
C CYS A 216 -15.64 15.69 -9.01
N SER A 217 -15.30 14.42 -9.24
CA SER A 217 -15.48 13.35 -8.25
C SER A 217 -14.56 13.45 -7.03
N LEU A 218 -13.57 14.34 -7.05
CA LEU A 218 -12.61 14.58 -5.97
C LEU A 218 -12.98 15.81 -5.12
N LYS A 219 -14.08 16.50 -5.44
CA LYS A 219 -14.46 17.76 -4.79
C LYS A 219 -14.49 17.66 -3.27
N ASP A 220 -15.16 16.65 -2.73
CA ASP A 220 -15.31 16.49 -1.27
C ASP A 220 -13.95 16.32 -0.57
N ILE A 221 -13.00 15.64 -1.23
CA ILE A 221 -11.64 15.44 -0.71
C ILE A 221 -10.82 16.72 -0.87
N CYS A 222 -10.98 17.45 -1.98
CA CYS A 222 -10.33 18.75 -2.19
C CYS A 222 -10.78 19.77 -1.14
N ASP A 223 -12.08 19.87 -0.89
CA ASP A 223 -12.64 20.78 0.10
C ASP A 223 -12.08 20.46 1.52
N GLU A 224 -11.91 19.17 1.84
CA GLU A 224 -11.31 18.75 3.11
C GLU A 224 -9.80 19.06 3.18
N VAL A 225 -9.06 18.86 2.08
CA VAL A 225 -7.61 19.18 1.99
C VAL A 225 -7.40 20.71 2.05
N GLU A 226 -8.21 21.50 1.34
CA GLU A 226 -8.13 22.97 1.40
C GLU A 226 -8.48 23.49 2.78
N GLY A 227 -9.52 22.94 3.42
CA GLY A 227 -9.89 23.29 4.79
C GLY A 227 -8.78 23.00 5.80
N MET A 228 -8.03 21.92 5.63
CA MET A 228 -6.85 21.62 6.44
C MET A 228 -5.68 22.58 6.16
N LYS A 229 -5.46 22.99 4.92
CA LYS A 229 -4.45 24.02 4.59
C LYS A 229 -4.76 25.32 5.27
N GLU A 230 -6.00 25.78 5.23
CA GLU A 230 -6.43 27.02 5.93
C GLU A 230 -6.23 26.93 7.44
N LEU A 231 -6.46 25.78 8.05
CA LEU A 231 -6.26 25.53 9.48
C LEU A 231 -4.79 25.50 9.90
N HIS A 232 -3.91 24.97 9.05
CA HIS A 232 -2.50 24.80 9.39
C HIS A 232 -1.60 25.97 8.97
N PHE A 233 -1.95 26.68 7.90
CA PHE A 233 -1.13 27.79 7.38
C PHE A 233 -1.67 29.18 7.76
N GLY A 234 -2.77 29.24 8.52
CA GLY A 234 -3.40 30.51 8.87
C GLY A 234 -4.01 31.21 7.65
N VAL A 235 -5.13 31.87 7.82
CA VAL A 235 -5.75 32.69 6.79
C VAL A 235 -4.73 33.70 6.27
N GLY A 236 -4.04 33.37 5.17
CA GLY A 236 -3.21 34.31 4.47
C GLY A 236 -4.06 35.48 4.04
N ASP A 237 -3.70 36.64 4.55
CA ASP A 237 -4.25 37.95 4.38
C ASP A 237 -4.81 38.20 2.97
N LYS A 238 -6.12 38.09 2.81
CA LYS A 238 -6.84 38.60 1.64
C LYS A 238 -7.12 40.08 1.87
N SER A 239 -6.06 40.88 2.04
CA SER A 239 -6.16 42.34 1.89
C SER A 239 -5.25 42.77 0.75
N ASP A 240 -5.85 43.48 -0.18
CA ASP A 240 -5.28 44.22 -1.29
C ASP A 240 -5.12 43.51 -2.64
N LYS A 241 -6.21 43.59 -3.42
CA LYS A 241 -6.13 44.15 -4.79
C LYS A 241 -7.49 44.71 -5.19
N HIS A 242 -7.59 46.00 -5.06
CA HIS A 242 -8.46 46.84 -5.88
C HIS A 242 -7.86 47.01 -7.28
#